data_43a762594df04bc3c55576bd1f77e34b
#
_entry.id   43a762594df04bc3c55576bd1f77e34b
#
_cell.length_a   1.000
_cell.length_b   1.000
_cell.length_c   1.000
_cell.angle_alpha   90.00
_cell.angle_beta   90.00
_cell.angle_gamma   90.00
#
_symmetry.space_group_name_H-M   'P 1'
#
loop_
_entity.id
_entity.type
_entity.pdbx_description
1 polymer ?
#
loop_
_entity_poly.entity_id
_entity_poly.type
_entity_poly.pdbx_seq_one_letter_code
_entity_poly.pdbx_strand_id
1 'polypeptide(L)'
;MIGFDMLPKRVPKKPSFGDAVRAVVSDLRRGEVVSYGEVARRAGYPRAARAVGNVLARGTGLPWWRVVRASGKLVAHGREEQARRLRREGVSLRDGAVMGQLGSRKRAVRRPS
;
A
#
# COMPACT_ATOMS: atom_id res chain seq x y z
N MET A 1 -9.29 36.67 -14.65
CA MET A 1 -9.73 35.97 -14.97
C MET A 1 -9.10 34.88 -15.36
N ILE A 2 -8.32 34.88 -15.72
CA ILE A 2 -7.63 33.96 -16.13
C ILE A 2 -7.13 32.99 -15.16
N GLY A 3 -6.42 33.40 -14.25
CA GLY A 3 -5.87 32.48 -13.38
C GLY A 3 -6.81 31.66 -12.67
N PHE A 4 -7.85 32.18 -12.25
CA PHE A 4 -8.64 31.36 -11.47
C PHE A 4 -9.32 30.42 -12.27
N ASP A 5 -9.41 30.65 -13.46
CA ASP A 5 -10.08 29.78 -14.24
C ASP A 5 -9.40 28.51 -14.15
N MET A 6 -8.17 28.49 -14.19
CA MET A 6 -7.52 27.31 -14.23
C MET A 6 -7.54 26.55 -13.03
N LEU A 7 -7.58 27.14 -11.93
CA LEU A 7 -7.59 26.39 -10.74
C LEU A 7 -8.61 25.37 -10.63
N PRO A 8 -9.81 25.65 -10.72
CA PRO A 8 -10.82 24.66 -10.52
C PRO A 8 -10.72 23.60 -11.51
N LYS A 9 -10.33 23.89 -12.69
CA LYS A 9 -10.28 22.92 -13.62
C LYS A 9 -9.23 22.00 -13.38
N ARG A 10 -8.22 22.39 -12.82
CA ARG A 10 -7.20 21.54 -12.65
C ARG A 10 -7.44 20.54 -11.67
N VAL A 11 -8.25 20.70 -10.72
CA VAL A 11 -8.46 19.73 -9.71
C VAL A 11 -9.53 18.79 -10.09
N PRO A 12 -9.23 17.57 -10.41
CA PRO A 12 -10.23 16.64 -10.86
C PRO A 12 -11.10 16.25 -9.71
N LYS A 13 -12.31 15.86 -9.97
CA LYS A 13 -13.19 15.46 -8.98
C LYS A 13 -12.73 14.22 -8.38
N LYS A 14 -12.12 13.35 -9.11
CA LYS A 14 -11.62 12.14 -8.57
C LYS A 14 -10.25 11.90 -9.06
N PRO A 15 -9.32 11.44 -8.26
CA PRO A 15 -7.98 11.15 -8.71
C PRO A 15 -8.00 9.94 -9.62
N SER A 16 -7.00 9.78 -10.45
CA SER A 16 -6.91 8.64 -11.31
C SER A 16 -6.66 7.42 -10.43
N PHE A 17 -6.86 6.23 -10.97
CA PHE A 17 -6.63 5.01 -10.22
C PHE A 17 -5.19 5.01 -9.69
N GLY A 18 -4.22 5.30 -10.54
CA GLY A 18 -2.84 5.29 -10.10
C GLY A 18 -2.58 6.29 -8.99
N ASP A 19 -3.17 7.46 -9.08
CA ASP A 19 -2.98 8.47 -8.05
C ASP A 19 -3.61 8.02 -6.75
N ALA A 20 -4.78 7.40 -6.81
CA ALA A 20 -5.45 6.93 -5.62
C ALA A 20 -4.64 5.82 -4.95
N VAL A 21 -4.07 4.91 -5.74
CA VAL A 21 -3.27 3.84 -5.20
C VAL A 21 -2.00 4.40 -4.56
N ARG A 22 -1.34 5.33 -5.23
CA ARG A 22 -0.12 5.89 -4.68
C ARG A 22 -0.39 6.61 -3.38
N ALA A 23 -1.52 7.29 -3.28
CA ALA A 23 -1.86 7.99 -2.05
C ALA A 23 -2.07 6.99 -0.90
N VAL A 24 -2.76 5.89 -1.17
CA VAL A 24 -2.99 4.89 -0.14
C VAL A 24 -1.68 4.28 0.33
N VAL A 25 -0.81 3.92 -0.61
CA VAL A 25 0.43 3.26 -0.27
C VAL A 25 1.38 4.22 0.45
N SER A 26 1.42 5.46 0.02
CA SER A 26 2.28 6.44 0.65
C SER A 26 1.86 6.72 2.09
N ASP A 27 0.61 6.47 2.40
CA ASP A 27 0.11 6.70 3.72
C ASP A 27 0.33 5.53 4.68
N LEU A 28 0.81 4.41 4.19
CA LEU A 28 1.07 3.26 5.05
C LEU A 28 2.22 3.58 5.97
N ARG A 29 2.07 3.19 7.22
CA ARG A 29 3.09 3.50 8.19
C ARG A 29 4.07 2.38 8.36
N ARG A 30 5.20 2.69 8.95
CA ARG A 30 6.21 1.72 9.21
C ARG A 30 5.63 0.58 10.00
N GLY A 31 5.85 -0.63 9.59
CA GLY A 31 5.31 -1.82 10.27
C GLY A 31 3.90 -2.16 9.89
N GLU A 32 3.24 -1.33 9.12
CA GLU A 32 1.88 -1.60 8.68
C GLU A 32 1.95 -2.35 7.37
N VAL A 33 1.29 -3.50 7.28
CA VAL A 33 1.32 -4.31 6.07
C VAL A 33 -0.10 -4.57 5.64
N VAL A 34 -0.39 -4.37 4.37
CA VAL A 34 -1.74 -4.60 3.85
C VAL A 34 -1.65 -5.43 2.60
N SER A 35 -2.79 -5.96 2.16
CA SER A 35 -2.79 -6.74 0.93
C SER A 35 -3.05 -5.84 -0.26
N TYR A 36 -2.77 -6.35 -1.46
CA TYR A 36 -3.08 -5.63 -2.68
C TYR A 36 -4.57 -5.33 -2.74
N GLY A 37 -5.39 -6.26 -2.29
CA GLY A 37 -6.83 -6.05 -2.31
C GLY A 37 -7.25 -4.95 -1.35
N GLU A 38 -6.58 -4.85 -0.22
CA GLU A 38 -6.92 -3.82 0.73
C GLU A 38 -6.52 -2.44 0.17
N VAL A 39 -5.40 -2.35 -0.53
CA VAL A 39 -5.01 -1.11 -1.16
C VAL A 39 -6.07 -0.72 -2.19
N ALA A 40 -6.52 -1.70 -2.97
CA ALA A 40 -7.52 -1.44 -3.99
C ALA A 40 -8.80 -0.93 -3.34
N ARG A 41 -9.20 -1.57 -2.26
CA ARG A 41 -10.42 -1.18 -1.58
C ARG A 41 -10.30 0.25 -1.04
N ARG A 42 -9.20 0.57 -0.40
CA ARG A 42 -8.99 1.91 0.14
C ARG A 42 -8.92 2.96 -0.95
N ALA A 43 -8.46 2.57 -2.13
CA ALA A 43 -8.37 3.49 -3.23
C ALA A 43 -9.71 3.69 -3.93
N GLY A 44 -10.72 2.91 -3.53
CA GLY A 44 -12.04 3.04 -4.11
C GLY A 44 -12.33 2.09 -5.25
N TYR A 45 -11.45 1.08 -5.44
CA TYR A 45 -11.62 0.14 -6.53
C TYR A 45 -11.45 -1.28 -6.01
N PRO A 46 -12.40 -1.76 -5.25
CA PRO A 46 -12.24 -3.04 -4.52
C PRO A 46 -11.91 -4.29 -5.33
N ARG A 47 -12.08 -4.26 -6.62
CA ARG A 47 -11.73 -5.44 -7.37
C ARG A 47 -10.47 -5.31 -8.17
N ALA A 48 -9.69 -4.30 -7.91
CA ALA A 48 -8.53 -3.99 -8.72
C ALA A 48 -7.18 -4.38 -8.13
N ALA A 49 -7.13 -5.45 -7.37
CA ALA A 49 -5.88 -5.85 -6.72
C ALA A 49 -4.73 -6.03 -7.72
N ARG A 50 -5.02 -6.67 -8.86
CA ARG A 50 -3.98 -6.89 -9.83
C ARG A 50 -3.44 -5.58 -10.39
N ALA A 51 -4.33 -4.63 -10.61
CA ALA A 51 -3.90 -3.35 -11.14
C ALA A 51 -3.08 -2.57 -10.12
N VAL A 52 -3.29 -2.80 -8.82
CA VAL A 52 -2.49 -2.19 -7.80
C VAL A 52 -1.05 -2.65 -7.98
N GLY A 53 -0.86 -3.95 -8.23
CA GLY A 53 0.48 -4.47 -8.44
C GLY A 53 1.19 -3.77 -9.59
N ASN A 54 0.47 -3.46 -10.66
CA ASN A 54 1.06 -2.79 -11.80
C ASN A 54 1.47 -1.36 -11.45
N VAL A 55 0.68 -0.69 -10.63
CA VAL A 55 1.02 0.67 -10.22
C VAL A 55 2.28 0.64 -9.38
N LEU A 56 2.38 -0.33 -8.45
CA LEU A 56 3.54 -0.39 -7.60
C LEU A 56 4.80 -0.75 -8.38
N ALA A 57 4.66 -1.59 -9.38
CA ALA A 57 5.81 -1.98 -10.17
C ALA A 57 6.41 -0.81 -10.93
N ARG A 58 5.58 0.17 -11.27
CA ARG A 58 6.07 1.31 -12.01
C ARG A 58 6.38 2.50 -11.14
N GLY A 59 5.94 2.51 -9.91
CA GLY A 59 6.14 3.65 -9.04
C GLY A 59 7.52 3.68 -8.46
N THR A 60 7.99 4.86 -8.10
CA THR A 60 9.24 4.96 -7.40
C THR A 60 8.97 5.73 -6.14
N GLY A 61 9.74 5.45 -5.14
CA GLY A 61 9.60 6.17 -3.88
C GLY A 61 8.45 5.72 -3.01
N LEU A 62 7.75 4.67 -3.41
CA LEU A 62 6.63 4.18 -2.63
C LEU A 62 7.10 3.08 -1.70
N PRO A 63 6.51 2.96 -0.51
CA PRO A 63 6.87 1.88 0.40
C PRO A 63 6.18 0.60 -0.05
N TRP A 64 6.52 0.13 -1.23
CA TRP A 64 5.90 -1.03 -1.86
C TRP A 64 6.01 -2.31 -1.01
N TRP A 65 7.03 -2.40 -0.19
CA TRP A 65 7.27 -3.60 0.61
C TRP A 65 6.20 -3.80 1.67
N ARG A 66 5.36 -2.79 1.91
CA ARG A 66 4.30 -2.89 2.89
C ARG A 66 3.02 -3.47 2.29
N VAL A 67 3.08 -3.87 1.01
CA VAL A 67 1.92 -4.46 0.35
C VAL A 67 2.25 -5.89 -0.04
N VAL A 68 1.41 -6.83 0.38
CA VAL A 68 1.65 -8.24 0.13
C VAL A 68 0.42 -8.90 -0.45
N ARG A 69 0.49 -10.18 -0.76
CA ARG A 69 -0.65 -10.90 -1.28
C ARG A 69 -1.65 -11.12 -0.17
N ALA A 70 -2.88 -11.39 -0.53
CA ALA A 70 -3.93 -11.61 0.46
C ALA A 70 -3.57 -12.71 1.45
N SER A 71 -2.79 -13.68 1.02
CA SER A 71 -2.37 -14.75 1.90
C SER A 71 -1.24 -14.32 2.84
N GLY A 72 -0.72 -13.13 2.68
CA GLY A 72 0.42 -12.67 3.46
C GLY A 72 1.74 -12.95 2.77
N LYS A 73 1.71 -13.68 1.65
CA LYS A 73 2.96 -14.01 1.00
C LYS A 73 3.58 -12.81 0.33
N LEU A 74 4.91 -12.77 0.33
CA LEU A 74 5.63 -11.69 -0.27
C LEU A 74 5.57 -11.79 -1.79
N VAL A 75 5.90 -10.70 -2.46
CA VAL A 75 5.85 -10.71 -3.91
C VAL A 75 6.89 -11.63 -4.49
N ALA A 76 6.65 -12.07 -5.71
CA ALA A 76 7.56 -13.03 -6.32
C ALA A 76 8.89 -12.39 -6.65
N HIS A 77 8.87 -11.22 -7.27
CA HIS A 77 10.09 -10.55 -7.60
C HIS A 77 10.45 -9.60 -6.48
N GLY A 78 11.65 -9.63 -6.00
CA GLY A 78 12.06 -8.73 -4.94
C GLY A 78 11.71 -9.23 -3.56
N ARG A 79 11.36 -10.52 -3.46
CA ARG A 79 11.00 -11.09 -2.20
C ARG A 79 12.04 -10.92 -1.11
N GLU A 80 13.30 -11.06 -1.44
CA GLU A 80 14.33 -10.93 -0.43
C GLU A 80 14.47 -9.51 0.05
N GLU A 81 14.36 -8.56 -0.85
CA GLU A 81 14.43 -7.19 -0.48
C GLU A 81 13.22 -6.80 0.36
N GLN A 82 12.06 -7.30 -0.02
CA GLN A 82 10.84 -7.02 0.72
C GLN A 82 10.97 -7.56 2.14
N ALA A 83 11.47 -8.79 2.28
CA ALA A 83 11.62 -9.40 3.58
C ALA A 83 12.57 -8.60 4.46
N ARG A 84 13.66 -8.15 3.87
CA ARG A 84 14.64 -7.40 4.62
C ARG A 84 14.04 -6.10 5.13
N ARG A 85 13.30 -5.40 4.31
CA ARG A 85 12.71 -4.15 4.70
C ARG A 85 11.64 -4.33 5.76
N LEU A 86 10.82 -5.38 5.62
CA LEU A 86 9.78 -5.63 6.59
C LEU A 86 10.37 -6.02 7.94
N ARG A 87 11.42 -6.83 7.94
CA ARG A 87 12.03 -7.21 9.19
C ARG A 87 12.61 -5.99 9.90
N ARG A 88 13.13 -5.08 9.12
CA ARG A 88 13.69 -3.90 9.67
C ARG A 88 12.60 -3.04 10.32
N GLU A 89 11.37 -3.19 9.89
CA GLU A 89 10.27 -2.46 10.48
C GLU A 89 9.60 -3.24 11.61
N GLY A 90 10.18 -4.37 11.98
CA GLY A 90 9.63 -5.14 13.08
C GLY A 90 8.57 -6.15 12.68
N VAL A 91 8.38 -6.38 11.40
CA VAL A 91 7.36 -7.31 10.94
C VAL A 91 7.92 -8.72 11.00
N SER A 92 7.17 -9.65 11.57
CA SER A 92 7.59 -11.04 11.66
C SER A 92 7.21 -11.80 10.41
N LEU A 93 8.14 -12.58 9.90
CA LEU A 93 7.91 -13.36 8.70
C LEU A 93 8.19 -14.83 8.97
N ARG A 94 7.48 -15.70 8.25
CA ARG A 94 7.75 -17.11 8.33
C ARG A 94 7.43 -17.74 7.01
N ASP A 95 8.35 -18.52 6.45
CA ASP A 95 8.14 -19.20 5.18
C ASP A 95 7.70 -18.26 4.05
N GLY A 96 8.28 -17.09 4.02
CA GLY A 96 7.99 -16.16 2.93
C GLY A 96 6.66 -15.44 3.06
N ALA A 97 6.10 -15.41 4.26
CA ALA A 97 4.83 -14.75 4.46
C ALA A 97 4.83 -13.95 5.75
N VAL A 98 4.03 -12.93 5.79
CA VAL A 98 3.90 -12.11 6.96
C VAL A 98 3.07 -12.84 8.01
N MET A 99 3.53 -12.82 9.24
CA MET A 99 2.79 -13.44 10.31
C MET A 99 1.82 -12.42 10.88
N GLY A 100 0.72 -12.86 11.36
CA GLY A 100 -0.23 -11.99 12.00
C GLY A 100 -1.23 -11.42 11.02
N GLN A 101 -1.99 -10.47 11.48
CA GLN A 101 -3.04 -9.93 10.70
C GLN A 101 -2.61 -8.76 9.89
N LEU A 102 -2.97 -8.70 8.65
CA LEU A 102 -2.63 -7.59 7.79
C LEU A 102 -3.46 -6.37 8.17
N GLY A 103 -2.90 -5.21 7.92
CA GLY A 103 -3.60 -3.99 8.19
C GLY A 103 -3.83 -3.73 9.64
N SER A 104 -3.00 -4.29 10.50
CA SER A 104 -3.25 -4.23 11.88
C SER A 104 -2.58 -3.17 12.68
N ARG A 105 -2.22 -2.10 12.07
CA ARG A 105 -1.60 -1.08 12.78
C ARG A 105 -2.34 -0.68 14.03
N LYS A 106 -3.60 -0.54 13.94
CA LYS A 106 -4.31 -0.14 15.03
C LYS A 106 -4.27 -1.05 16.16
N ARG A 107 -4.14 -2.27 15.94
CA ARG A 107 -4.16 -3.15 16.97
C ARG A 107 -2.95 -2.96 17.78
N ALA A 108 -1.92 -2.62 17.21
CA ALA A 108 -0.74 -2.52 17.91
C ALA A 108 -0.87 -1.37 18.85
N VAL A 109 -1.56 -0.43 18.42
CA VAL A 109 -1.73 0.64 19.21
C VAL A 109 -2.43 0.35 20.45
N ARG A 110 -3.36 -0.41 20.34
CA ARG A 110 -4.12 -0.62 21.41
C ARG A 110 -3.62 -1.39 22.33
N ARG A 111 -2.95 -1.89 22.38
CA ARG A 111 -2.60 -2.65 23.20
C ARG A 111 -2.06 -2.31 24.19
N PRO A 112 -1.84 -1.96 24.48
CA PRO A 112 -1.20 -1.88 25.39
C PRO A 112 -1.87 -1.85 26.42
N SER A 113 -2.34 -2.04 26.48
CA SER A 113 -2.87 -2.00 27.29
C SER A 113 -2.94 -2.17 27.79
#